data_36091c4d7f864c6039aa18097fb1bce0
#
_entry.id   36091c4d7f864c6039aa18097fb1bce0
#
_cell.length_a   1.000
_cell.length_b   1.000
_cell.length_c   1.000
_cell.angle_alpha   90.00
_cell.angle_beta   90.00
_cell.angle_gamma   90.00
#
_symmetry.space_group_name_H-M   'P 1'
#
loop_
_entity.id
_entity.type
_entity.pdbx_description
1 polymer ?
#
loop_
_entity_poly.entity_id
_entity_poly.type
_entity_poly.pdbx_seq_one_letter_code
_entity_poly.pdbx_strand_id
1 'polypeptide(L)'
;NTCASSLILAGAGAAADGLFTSNNLVDVNDPANAAVPAVADYIAYMTAEGNQDIITTAGAGWNVAELTVAILKLAAESPEGLTRASIMNAARNYSIVTALGREGVIFKMNGEADAFQAESLQVVQFDFASGTFKDIGSLISDYES
;
A
#
# COMPACT_ATOMS: atom_id res chain seq x y z
N ASN A 1 -6.58 -2.55 6.19
CA ASN A 1 -5.69 -3.52 5.49
C ASN A 1 -4.96 -4.53 6.39
N THR A 2 -5.02 -4.42 7.71
CA THR A 2 -4.30 -5.35 8.60
C THR A 2 -4.74 -6.82 8.38
N CYS A 3 -6.03 -7.05 8.12
CA CYS A 3 -6.56 -8.38 7.83
C CYS A 3 -6.24 -8.88 6.40
N ALA A 4 -5.67 -8.04 5.54
CA ALA A 4 -5.21 -8.41 4.20
C ALA A 4 -3.71 -8.74 4.20
N SER A 5 -3.25 -9.47 5.21
CA SER A 5 -1.88 -9.94 5.35
C SER A 5 -1.89 -11.47 5.40
N SER A 6 -1.22 -12.09 4.46
CA SER A 6 -1.06 -13.56 4.41
C SER A 6 -0.42 -14.10 5.70
N LEU A 7 0.53 -13.37 6.29
CA LEU A 7 1.16 -13.73 7.56
C LEU A 7 0.15 -13.79 8.71
N ILE A 8 -0.75 -12.80 8.81
CA ILE A 8 -1.75 -12.74 9.89
C ILE A 8 -2.77 -13.86 9.72
N LEU A 9 -3.25 -14.07 8.49
CA LEU A 9 -4.24 -15.12 8.21
C LEU A 9 -3.65 -16.52 8.35
N ALA A 10 -2.38 -16.72 8.03
CA ALA A 10 -1.70 -17.98 8.29
C ALA A 10 -1.72 -18.36 9.77
N GLY A 11 -1.70 -17.39 10.69
CA GLY A 11 -1.84 -17.61 12.13
C GLY A 11 -3.21 -18.15 12.57
N ALA A 12 -4.26 -17.89 11.79
CA ALA A 12 -5.60 -18.45 12.01
C ALA A 12 -5.77 -19.88 11.44
N GLY A 13 -4.78 -20.36 10.69
CA GLY A 13 -4.77 -21.70 10.11
C GLY A 13 -5.88 -21.91 9.09
N ALA A 14 -6.34 -23.15 8.96
CA ALA A 14 -7.39 -23.52 8.01
C ALA A 14 -8.74 -22.80 8.25
N ALA A 15 -8.95 -22.21 9.42
CA ALA A 15 -10.16 -21.44 9.69
C ALA A 15 -10.24 -20.14 8.87
N ALA A 16 -9.11 -19.65 8.33
CA ALA A 16 -9.07 -18.49 7.46
C ALA A 16 -9.29 -18.83 5.98
N ASP A 17 -9.34 -20.10 5.61
CA ASP A 17 -9.53 -20.49 4.22
C ASP A 17 -10.83 -19.93 3.65
N GLY A 18 -10.75 -19.37 2.45
CA GLY A 18 -11.89 -18.74 1.79
C GLY A 18 -12.31 -17.37 2.34
N LEU A 19 -11.61 -16.83 3.35
CA LEU A 19 -11.92 -15.50 3.89
C LEU A 19 -11.75 -14.41 2.83
N PHE A 20 -12.77 -13.55 2.69
CA PHE A 20 -12.73 -12.38 1.83
C PHE A 20 -12.23 -11.16 2.59
N THR A 21 -11.38 -10.39 1.95
CA THR A 21 -10.92 -9.09 2.43
C THR A 21 -10.63 -8.17 1.25
N SER A 22 -10.06 -7.01 1.48
CA SER A 22 -9.62 -6.10 0.42
C SER A 22 -8.26 -5.50 0.74
N ASN A 23 -7.48 -5.20 -0.29
CA ASN A 23 -6.21 -4.51 -0.16
C ASN A 23 -5.97 -3.51 -1.30
N ASN A 24 -5.09 -2.56 -1.04
CA ASN A 24 -4.58 -1.58 -2.00
C ASN A 24 -3.05 -1.64 -2.14
N LEU A 25 -2.40 -2.49 -1.38
CA LEU A 25 -0.96 -2.75 -1.46
C LEU A 25 -0.71 -4.17 -1.97
N VAL A 26 0.43 -4.34 -2.63
CA VAL A 26 0.94 -5.66 -3.03
C VAL A 26 1.26 -6.48 -1.78
N ASP A 27 0.89 -7.75 -1.75
CA ASP A 27 1.36 -8.66 -0.72
C ASP A 27 2.82 -9.05 -1.02
N VAL A 28 3.73 -8.52 -0.21
CA VAL A 28 5.18 -8.75 -0.36
C VAL A 28 5.62 -10.17 0.00
N ASN A 29 4.73 -10.95 0.64
CA ASN A 29 5.02 -12.36 0.94
C ASN A 29 4.54 -13.31 -0.15
N ASP A 30 3.73 -12.86 -1.08
CA ASP A 30 3.31 -13.69 -2.20
C ASP A 30 4.50 -13.92 -3.13
N PRO A 31 4.94 -15.19 -3.33
CA PRO A 31 6.04 -15.51 -4.22
C PRO A 31 5.83 -15.01 -5.66
N ALA A 32 4.57 -14.90 -6.10
CA ALA A 32 4.25 -14.37 -7.43
C ALA A 32 4.66 -12.90 -7.58
N ASN A 33 4.71 -12.15 -6.49
CA ASN A 33 5.11 -10.75 -6.48
C ASN A 33 6.63 -10.53 -6.32
N ALA A 34 7.40 -11.57 -6.02
CA ALA A 34 8.84 -11.45 -5.76
C ALA A 34 9.64 -10.92 -6.97
N ALA A 35 9.12 -11.14 -8.20
CA ALA A 35 9.73 -10.65 -9.43
C ALA A 35 9.32 -9.21 -9.80
N VAL A 36 8.37 -8.61 -9.09
CA VAL A 36 7.99 -7.20 -9.28
C VAL A 36 9.16 -6.33 -8.80
N PRO A 37 9.75 -5.45 -9.64
CA PRO A 37 10.98 -4.73 -9.30
C PRO A 37 10.90 -3.99 -7.96
N ALA A 38 9.81 -3.29 -7.71
CA ALA A 38 9.61 -2.55 -6.47
C ALA A 38 9.55 -3.45 -5.22
N VAL A 39 8.96 -4.64 -5.34
CA VAL A 39 8.93 -5.65 -4.26
C VAL A 39 10.32 -6.22 -4.04
N ALA A 40 11.05 -6.54 -5.12
CA ALA A 40 12.42 -7.04 -5.05
C ALA A 40 13.35 -6.02 -4.37
N ASP A 41 13.27 -4.74 -4.75
CA ASP A 41 14.05 -3.65 -4.17
C ASP A 41 13.74 -3.46 -2.68
N TYR A 42 12.46 -3.49 -2.32
CA TYR A 42 12.01 -3.42 -0.93
C TYR A 42 12.58 -4.58 -0.09
N ILE A 43 12.44 -5.82 -0.57
CA ILE A 43 12.95 -7.02 0.12
C ILE A 43 14.48 -6.95 0.24
N ALA A 44 15.19 -6.54 -0.82
CA ALA A 44 16.65 -6.40 -0.80
C ALA A 44 17.09 -5.36 0.22
N TYR A 45 16.45 -4.21 0.29
CA TYR A 45 16.72 -3.17 1.28
C TYR A 45 16.51 -3.69 2.71
N MET A 46 15.34 -4.28 2.99
CA MET A 46 15.02 -4.80 4.31
C MET A 46 15.99 -5.89 4.76
N THR A 47 16.43 -6.73 3.81
CA THR A 47 17.42 -7.77 4.05
C THR A 47 18.79 -7.19 4.38
N ALA A 48 19.25 -6.20 3.62
CA ALA A 48 20.53 -5.53 3.83
C ALA A 48 20.60 -4.83 5.21
N GLU A 49 19.46 -4.30 5.67
CA GLU A 49 19.34 -3.66 6.99
C GLU A 49 19.09 -4.65 8.15
N GLY A 50 19.06 -5.96 7.88
CA GLY A 50 18.83 -6.99 8.90
C GLY A 50 17.41 -7.08 9.42
N ASN A 51 16.42 -6.61 8.65
CA ASN A 51 15.03 -6.50 9.03
C ASN A 51 14.12 -7.56 8.37
N GLN A 52 14.65 -8.75 8.08
CA GLN A 52 13.93 -9.82 7.38
C GLN A 52 12.65 -10.22 8.13
N ASP A 53 12.70 -10.24 9.45
CA ASP A 53 11.60 -10.71 10.30
C ASP A 53 10.35 -9.81 10.27
N ILE A 54 10.51 -8.57 9.78
CA ILE A 54 9.42 -7.58 9.75
C ILE A 54 9.03 -7.15 8.33
N ILE A 55 9.55 -7.79 7.29
CA ILE A 55 9.26 -7.44 5.89
C ILE A 55 7.76 -7.29 5.65
N THR A 56 6.95 -8.23 6.11
CA THR A 56 5.50 -8.21 5.91
C THR A 56 4.83 -7.00 6.57
N THR A 57 5.20 -6.72 7.81
CA THR A 57 4.55 -5.66 8.59
C THR A 57 5.08 -4.27 8.23
N ALA A 58 6.34 -4.18 7.81
CA ALA A 58 6.98 -2.94 7.45
C ALA A 58 6.55 -2.41 6.06
N GLY A 59 5.96 -3.23 5.18
CA GLY A 59 5.53 -2.81 3.85
C GLY A 59 4.53 -1.65 3.87
N ALA A 60 3.59 -1.64 4.80
CA ALA A 60 2.68 -0.51 4.98
C ALA A 60 3.42 0.77 5.43
N GLY A 61 4.41 0.62 6.33
CA GLY A 61 5.27 1.72 6.77
C GLY A 61 6.12 2.28 5.63
N TRP A 62 6.65 1.41 4.77
CA TRP A 62 7.37 1.81 3.57
C TRP A 62 6.50 2.67 2.65
N ASN A 63 5.26 2.23 2.39
CA ASN A 63 4.31 2.99 1.59
C ASN A 63 4.01 4.38 2.19
N VAL A 64 3.81 4.46 3.51
CA VAL A 64 3.60 5.74 4.21
C VAL A 64 4.83 6.64 4.13
N ALA A 65 6.03 6.08 4.23
CA ALA A 65 7.28 6.84 4.12
C ALA A 65 7.46 7.41 2.70
N GLU A 66 7.16 6.61 1.67
CA GLU A 66 7.22 7.05 0.28
C GLU A 66 6.23 8.19 0.01
N LEU A 67 4.98 8.07 0.46
CA LEU A 67 3.98 9.15 0.39
C LEU A 67 4.46 10.39 1.13
N THR A 68 5.01 10.24 2.32
CA THR A 68 5.53 11.37 3.12
C THR A 68 6.64 12.12 2.37
N VAL A 69 7.60 11.38 1.79
CA VAL A 69 8.70 11.99 1.01
C VAL A 69 8.15 12.70 -0.22
N ALA A 70 7.18 12.11 -0.93
CA ALA A 70 6.56 12.74 -2.08
C ALA A 70 5.83 14.04 -1.71
N ILE A 71 5.07 14.04 -0.61
CA ILE A 71 4.39 15.24 -0.08
C ILE A 71 5.40 16.32 0.31
N LEU A 72 6.50 15.96 0.96
CA LEU A 72 7.57 16.94 1.30
C LEU A 72 8.23 17.53 0.06
N LYS A 73 8.43 16.75 -1.00
CA LYS A 73 8.93 17.24 -2.29
C LYS A 73 7.96 18.22 -2.91
N LEU A 74 6.66 17.91 -2.96
CA LEU A 74 5.62 18.82 -3.45
C LEU A 74 5.59 20.12 -2.64
N ALA A 75 5.70 20.04 -1.32
CA ALA A 75 5.76 21.24 -0.47
C ALA A 75 7.00 22.09 -0.74
N ALA A 76 8.16 21.45 -0.98
CA ALA A 76 9.42 22.15 -1.27
C ALA A 76 9.38 22.92 -2.60
N GLU A 77 8.57 22.47 -3.56
CA GLU A 77 8.36 23.13 -4.86
C GLU A 77 7.44 24.35 -4.77
N SER A 78 6.75 24.54 -3.64
CA SER A 78 5.90 25.72 -3.44
C SER A 78 6.76 27.00 -3.27
N PRO A 79 6.22 28.18 -3.61
CA PRO A 79 6.94 29.47 -3.42
C PRO A 79 7.37 29.72 -1.98
N GLU A 80 6.69 29.10 -1.01
CA GLU A 80 6.93 29.24 0.42
C GLU A 80 7.97 28.23 0.95
N GLY A 81 8.40 27.30 0.10
CA GLY A 81 9.31 26.21 0.46
C GLY A 81 8.73 25.28 1.51
N LEU A 82 9.60 24.63 2.29
CA LEU A 82 9.20 23.70 3.35
C LEU A 82 8.72 24.44 4.61
N THR A 83 7.52 24.95 4.58
CA THR A 83 6.82 25.51 5.73
C THR A 83 5.72 24.58 6.22
N ARG A 84 5.25 24.77 7.46
CA ARG A 84 4.11 24.01 7.97
C ARG A 84 2.86 24.18 7.07
N ALA A 85 2.63 25.37 6.55
CA ALA A 85 1.48 25.65 5.68
C ALA A 85 1.61 24.91 4.35
N SER A 86 2.77 24.99 3.68
CA SER A 86 2.99 24.31 2.40
C SER A 86 2.93 22.77 2.53
N ILE A 87 3.46 22.22 3.62
CA ILE A 87 3.37 20.77 3.90
C ILE A 87 1.90 20.35 4.09
N MET A 88 1.13 21.11 4.87
CA MET A 88 -0.29 20.82 5.08
C MET A 88 -1.11 20.95 3.80
N ASN A 89 -0.80 21.95 2.96
CA ASN A 89 -1.45 22.10 1.66
C ASN A 89 -1.10 20.95 0.71
N ALA A 90 0.17 20.55 0.64
CA ALA A 90 0.61 19.44 -0.16
C ALA A 90 -0.02 18.11 0.34
N ALA A 91 -0.09 17.91 1.68
CA ALA A 91 -0.70 16.72 2.27
C ALA A 91 -2.21 16.60 2.04
N ARG A 92 -2.87 17.68 1.67
CA ARG A 92 -4.31 17.69 1.33
C ARG A 92 -4.58 17.69 -0.17
N ASN A 93 -3.56 17.87 -0.99
CA ASN A 93 -3.72 18.03 -2.44
C ASN A 93 -2.59 17.30 -3.15
N TYR A 94 -2.76 16.02 -3.38
CA TYR A 94 -1.79 15.20 -4.11
C TYR A 94 -2.47 14.06 -4.86
N SER A 95 -1.73 13.50 -5.82
CA SER A 95 -2.08 12.29 -6.55
C SER A 95 -0.77 11.51 -6.79
N ILE A 96 -0.58 10.41 -6.09
CA ILE A 96 0.69 9.69 -6.02
C ILE A 96 0.45 8.20 -6.23
N VAL A 97 1.24 7.58 -7.10
CA VAL A 97 1.37 6.12 -7.20
C VAL A 97 2.62 5.73 -6.41
N THR A 98 2.48 4.75 -5.52
CA THR A 98 3.59 4.26 -4.71
C THR A 98 4.14 2.95 -5.25
N ALA A 99 5.39 2.65 -4.91
CA ALA A 99 6.08 1.46 -5.40
C ALA A 99 5.42 0.14 -4.96
N LEU A 100 4.88 0.10 -3.74
CA LEU A 100 4.15 -1.07 -3.22
C LEU A 100 2.63 -0.95 -3.36
N GLY A 101 2.12 0.09 -4.02
CA GLY A 101 0.72 0.18 -4.43
C GLY A 101 0.40 -0.90 -5.48
N ARG A 102 -0.79 -1.51 -5.40
CA ARG A 102 -1.24 -2.41 -6.47
C ARG A 102 -1.39 -1.63 -7.78
N GLU A 103 -1.24 -2.32 -8.90
CA GLU A 103 -1.47 -1.72 -10.21
C GLU A 103 -2.86 -1.07 -10.30
N GLY A 104 -2.90 0.17 -10.74
CA GLY A 104 -4.12 0.98 -10.83
C GLY A 104 -4.52 1.71 -9.54
N VAL A 105 -3.86 1.44 -8.40
CA VAL A 105 -4.12 2.18 -7.16
C VAL A 105 -3.40 3.51 -7.18
N ILE A 106 -4.16 4.58 -6.97
CA ILE A 106 -3.65 5.94 -6.83
C ILE A 106 -4.02 6.44 -5.43
N PHE A 107 -3.02 6.90 -4.68
CA PHE A 107 -3.22 7.59 -3.42
C PHE A 107 -3.44 9.08 -3.72
N LYS A 108 -4.64 9.57 -3.41
CA LYS A 108 -5.06 10.91 -3.85
C LYS A 108 -5.83 11.60 -2.73
N MET A 109 -5.66 12.91 -2.62
CA MET A 109 -6.49 13.78 -1.79
C MET A 109 -6.77 15.08 -2.55
N ASN A 110 -7.97 15.62 -2.39
CA ASN A 110 -8.41 16.85 -3.03
C ASN A 110 -9.07 17.82 -2.03
N GLY A 111 -8.28 18.29 -1.08
CA GLY A 111 -8.69 19.28 -0.10
C GLY A 111 -9.86 18.81 0.77
N GLU A 112 -10.93 19.64 0.80
CA GLU A 112 -12.18 19.33 1.52
C GLU A 112 -13.16 18.53 0.66
N ALA A 113 -12.97 18.50 -0.66
CA ALA A 113 -13.85 17.79 -1.56
C ALA A 113 -13.65 16.27 -1.46
N ASP A 114 -12.42 15.85 -1.20
CA ASP A 114 -12.05 14.44 -1.06
C ASP A 114 -10.95 14.31 0.01
N ALA A 115 -11.33 13.83 1.18
CA ALA A 115 -10.43 13.66 2.33
C ALA A 115 -9.98 12.20 2.52
N PHE A 116 -10.35 11.29 1.61
CA PHE A 116 -10.00 9.88 1.68
C PHE A 116 -8.82 9.55 0.76
N GLN A 117 -7.71 9.12 1.36
CA GLN A 117 -6.45 8.91 0.66
C GLN A 117 -6.43 7.70 -0.29
N ALA A 118 -7.16 6.66 0.04
CA ALA A 118 -7.07 5.36 -0.63
C ALA A 118 -8.48 4.81 -0.85
N GLU A 119 -9.01 5.02 -2.02
CA GLU A 119 -10.37 4.63 -2.39
C GLU A 119 -10.40 3.46 -3.37
N SER A 120 -9.27 3.18 -4.01
CA SER A 120 -9.12 2.01 -4.87
C SER A 120 -8.79 0.77 -4.03
N LEU A 121 -9.59 -0.28 -4.19
CA LEU A 121 -9.45 -1.53 -3.45
C LEU A 121 -9.62 -2.74 -4.38
N GLN A 122 -8.77 -3.73 -4.22
CA GLN A 122 -8.94 -5.05 -4.81
C GLN A 122 -9.58 -5.99 -3.77
N VAL A 123 -10.72 -6.58 -4.11
CA VAL A 123 -11.28 -7.68 -3.31
C VAL A 123 -10.42 -8.91 -3.53
N VAL A 124 -10.04 -9.56 -2.43
CA VAL A 124 -9.20 -10.75 -2.47
C VAL A 124 -9.76 -11.84 -1.57
N GLN A 125 -9.52 -13.09 -1.93
CA GLN A 125 -9.87 -14.25 -1.12
C GLN A 125 -8.60 -14.98 -0.69
N PHE A 126 -8.48 -15.29 0.59
CA PHE A 126 -7.35 -16.04 1.11
C PHE A 126 -7.49 -17.53 0.79
N ASP A 127 -6.40 -18.10 0.29
CA ASP A 127 -6.24 -19.54 0.05
C ASP A 127 -5.22 -20.08 1.06
N PHE A 128 -5.69 -20.81 2.05
CA PHE A 128 -4.83 -21.35 3.10
C PHE A 128 -3.82 -22.36 2.56
N ALA A 129 -4.18 -23.11 1.53
CA ALA A 129 -3.30 -24.16 0.99
C ALA A 129 -2.04 -23.56 0.33
N SER A 130 -2.17 -22.45 -0.35
CA SER A 130 -1.04 -21.70 -0.95
C SER A 130 -0.44 -20.67 0.00
N GLY A 131 -1.18 -20.25 1.03
CA GLY A 131 -0.80 -19.14 1.91
C GLY A 131 -0.83 -17.77 1.23
N THR A 132 -1.57 -17.62 0.13
CA THR A 132 -1.63 -16.40 -0.69
C THR A 132 -3.05 -15.92 -0.89
N PHE A 133 -3.20 -14.75 -1.53
CA PHE A 133 -4.50 -14.21 -1.90
C PHE A 133 -4.76 -14.39 -3.40
N LYS A 134 -6.02 -14.70 -3.74
CA LYS A 134 -6.54 -14.68 -5.10
C LYS A 134 -7.36 -13.42 -5.31
N ASP A 135 -7.12 -12.69 -6.40
CA ASP A 135 -7.93 -11.54 -6.78
C ASP A 135 -9.33 -11.99 -7.19
N ILE A 136 -10.34 -11.28 -6.71
CA ILE A 136 -11.76 -11.53 -7.02
C ILE A 136 -12.29 -10.30 -7.77
N GLY A 137 -12.66 -10.51 -9.02
CA GLY A 137 -13.11 -9.43 -9.90
C GLY A 137 -11.99 -8.46 -10.27
N SER A 138 -12.37 -7.27 -10.70
CA SER A 138 -11.44 -6.17 -11.03
C SER A 138 -11.22 -5.25 -9.84
N LEU A 139 -10.15 -4.44 -9.92
CA LEU A 139 -9.93 -3.33 -8.99
C LEU A 139 -11.17 -2.42 -8.99
N ILE A 140 -11.65 -2.07 -7.81
CA ILE A 140 -12.71 -1.12 -7.61
C ILE A 140 -12.06 0.25 -7.39
N SER A 141 -12.31 1.20 -8.29
CA SER A 141 -11.66 2.52 -8.27
C SER A 141 -12.62 3.71 -8.48
N ASP A 142 -13.90 3.44 -8.73
CA ASP A 142 -14.90 4.44 -9.11
C ASP A 142 -15.93 4.62 -7.97
N TYR A 143 -15.47 5.07 -6.82
CA TYR A 143 -16.39 5.36 -5.70
C TYR A 143 -17.03 6.75 -5.79
N GLU A 144 -16.38 7.65 -6.51
CA GLU A 144 -16.82 9.03 -6.64
C GLU A 144 -17.44 9.25 -8.02
N SER A 145 -18.74 9.43 -8.04
CA SER A 145 -19.49 9.92 -9.20
C SER A 145 -19.67 11.43 -9.11
#